data_00d278e688ab978e27d37984e4c0b08f
#
_entry.id   00d278e688ab978e27d37984e4c0b08f
#
_cell.length_a   1.000
_cell.length_b   1.000
_cell.length_c   1.000
_cell.angle_alpha   90.00
_cell.angle_beta   90.00
_cell.angle_gamma   90.00
#
_symmetry.space_group_name_H-M   'P 1'
#
loop_
_entity.id
_entity.type
_entity.pdbx_description
1 polymer ?
#
loop_
_entity_poly.entity_id
_entity_poly.type
_entity_poly.pdbx_seq_one_letter_code
_entity_poly.pdbx_strand_id
1 'polypeptide(L)'
;LQLRVKEILDQYAELRMSGERATQLLDQHMQQVTVKENRDQLEAVVDEIKLRLNWNTLDRMADYLRLSDDAALKPEQKLALAISGWLLGGGAGIENLGTALPLFQVRNLVLEYLKTDTVDLQRRREILEQLAQLEGSGPEFLAKLIAHMAPPLDPPQLSEEDTIGGLFQLSVPMGDAPPLKYLIQLPPEYDPLRRYPTVLSLHDANTTPAMQIDWWAGIYNQDRKR
;
A
#
# COMPACT_ATOMS: atom_id res chain seq x y z
N LEU A 1 2.63 13.62 31.20
CA LEU A 1 2.14 12.39 30.50
C LEU A 1 0.70 12.59 30.04
N GLN A 2 -0.25 12.96 30.89
CA GLN A 2 -1.68 13.10 30.57
C GLN A 2 -1.96 14.10 29.45
N LEU A 3 -1.28 15.26 29.42
CA LEU A 3 -1.42 16.27 28.35
C LEU A 3 -0.98 15.68 26.99
N ARG A 4 0.13 14.97 26.94
CA ARG A 4 0.64 14.36 25.71
C ARG A 4 -0.26 13.22 25.20
N VAL A 5 -0.84 12.43 26.11
CA VAL A 5 -1.83 11.40 25.76
C VAL A 5 -3.07 12.04 25.15
N LYS A 6 -3.56 13.16 25.75
CA LYS A 6 -4.71 13.90 25.21
C LYS A 6 -4.42 14.44 23.80
N GLU A 7 -3.27 15.08 23.59
CA GLU A 7 -2.86 15.58 22.27
C GLU A 7 -2.83 14.48 21.20
N ILE A 8 -2.30 13.30 21.56
CA ILE A 8 -2.29 12.13 20.64
C ILE A 8 -3.72 11.68 20.34
N LEU A 9 -4.58 11.58 21.35
CA LEU A 9 -5.98 11.17 21.15
C LEU A 9 -6.77 12.17 20.30
N ASP A 10 -6.55 13.48 20.49
CA ASP A 10 -7.16 14.53 19.70
C ASP A 10 -6.71 14.45 18.23
N GLN A 11 -5.40 14.25 17.98
CA GLN A 11 -4.87 14.03 16.62
C GLN A 11 -5.47 12.79 15.95
N TYR A 12 -5.61 11.68 16.68
CA TYR A 12 -6.26 10.48 16.16
C TYR A 12 -7.73 10.73 15.79
N ALA A 13 -8.45 11.49 16.60
CA ALA A 13 -9.83 11.86 16.32
C ALA A 13 -9.95 12.70 15.03
N GLU A 14 -9.06 13.68 14.85
CA GLU A 14 -9.00 14.53 13.65
C GLU A 14 -8.68 13.71 12.39
N LEU A 15 -7.70 12.80 12.45
CA LEU A 15 -7.35 11.92 11.34
C LEU A 15 -8.52 11.01 10.96
N ARG A 16 -9.22 10.45 11.95
CA ARG A 16 -10.40 9.61 11.69
C ARG A 16 -11.51 10.41 11.02
N MET A 17 -11.83 11.59 11.53
CA MET A 17 -12.83 12.47 10.92
C MET A 17 -12.47 12.85 9.48
N SER A 18 -11.19 13.11 9.22
CA SER A 18 -10.70 13.41 7.86
C SER A 18 -10.84 12.22 6.92
N GLY A 19 -10.59 10.99 7.40
CA GLY A 19 -10.79 9.77 6.64
C GLY A 19 -12.28 9.51 6.32
N GLU A 20 -13.15 9.68 7.31
CA GLU A 20 -14.61 9.57 7.13
C GLU A 20 -15.12 10.62 6.13
N ARG A 21 -14.63 11.85 6.24
CA ARG A 21 -14.95 12.92 5.28
C ARG A 21 -14.48 12.58 3.86
N ALA A 22 -13.25 12.08 3.70
CA ALA A 22 -12.73 11.67 2.40
C ALA A 22 -13.64 10.63 1.74
N THR A 23 -14.06 9.61 2.49
CA THR A 23 -14.96 8.56 2.00
C THR A 23 -16.32 9.10 1.59
N GLN A 24 -16.94 9.97 2.40
CA GLN A 24 -18.21 10.61 2.07
C GLN A 24 -18.14 11.48 0.82
N LEU A 25 -17.06 12.25 0.68
CA LEU A 25 -16.83 13.10 -0.50
C LEU A 25 -16.59 12.27 -1.77
N LEU A 26 -15.88 11.12 -1.66
CA LEU A 26 -15.73 10.21 -2.79
C LEU A 26 -17.08 9.69 -3.28
N ASP A 27 -17.95 9.24 -2.38
CA ASP A 27 -19.30 8.79 -2.72
C ASP A 27 -20.13 9.92 -3.37
N GLN A 28 -20.07 11.12 -2.82
CA GLN A 28 -20.77 12.29 -3.36
C GLN A 28 -20.29 12.63 -4.78
N HIS A 29 -18.97 12.70 -5.00
CA HIS A 29 -18.43 13.02 -6.32
C HIS A 29 -18.69 11.91 -7.33
N MET A 30 -18.63 10.64 -6.93
CA MET A 30 -18.99 9.49 -7.77
C MET A 30 -20.44 9.55 -8.26
N GLN A 31 -21.38 9.98 -7.43
CA GLN A 31 -22.78 10.17 -7.82
C GLN A 31 -22.98 11.30 -8.83
N GLN A 32 -22.12 12.32 -8.78
CA GLN A 32 -22.20 13.50 -9.66
C GLN A 32 -21.56 13.28 -11.03
N VAL A 33 -20.68 12.27 -11.16
CA VAL A 33 -20.02 11.98 -12.42
C VAL A 33 -20.96 11.27 -13.40
N THR A 34 -21.09 11.85 -14.57
CA THR A 34 -21.96 11.34 -15.64
C THR A 34 -21.22 10.56 -16.73
N VAL A 35 -19.89 10.44 -16.62
CA VAL A 35 -19.04 9.72 -17.58
C VAL A 35 -19.39 8.24 -17.57
N LYS A 36 -19.78 7.70 -18.73
CA LYS A 36 -20.08 6.26 -18.90
C LYS A 36 -18.84 5.46 -19.28
N GLU A 37 -17.92 6.10 -19.99
CA GLU A 37 -16.67 5.48 -20.39
C GLU A 37 -15.75 5.24 -19.20
N ASN A 38 -15.17 4.05 -19.10
CA ASN A 38 -14.29 3.65 -17.98
C ASN A 38 -14.94 3.71 -16.58
N ARG A 39 -16.28 3.67 -16.51
CA ARG A 39 -17.01 3.72 -15.22
C ARG A 39 -16.59 2.61 -14.27
N ASP A 40 -16.46 1.39 -14.78
CA ASP A 40 -16.07 0.21 -13.98
C ASP A 40 -14.66 0.38 -13.36
N GLN A 41 -13.73 0.98 -14.12
CA GLN A 41 -12.38 1.26 -13.59
C GLN A 41 -12.39 2.36 -12.54
N LEU A 42 -13.20 3.40 -12.76
CA LEU A 42 -13.37 4.49 -11.80
C LEU A 42 -13.98 3.96 -10.50
N GLU A 43 -14.99 3.13 -10.57
CA GLU A 43 -15.59 2.49 -9.40
C GLU A 43 -14.58 1.58 -8.69
N ALA A 44 -13.85 0.75 -9.42
CA ALA A 44 -12.86 -0.15 -8.85
C ALA A 44 -11.76 0.58 -8.06
N VAL A 45 -11.21 1.69 -8.59
CA VAL A 45 -10.18 2.45 -7.89
C VAL A 45 -10.74 3.22 -6.70
N VAL A 46 -11.94 3.77 -6.79
CA VAL A 46 -12.61 4.47 -5.68
C VAL A 46 -12.93 3.49 -4.55
N ASP A 47 -13.43 2.31 -4.86
CA ASP A 47 -13.70 1.27 -3.87
C ASP A 47 -12.42 0.76 -3.20
N GLU A 48 -11.33 0.65 -3.96
CA GLU A 48 -10.02 0.35 -3.36
C GLU A 48 -9.57 1.43 -2.38
N ILE A 49 -9.70 2.71 -2.77
CA ILE A 49 -9.36 3.83 -1.86
C ILE A 49 -10.17 3.72 -0.57
N LYS A 50 -11.48 3.57 -0.66
CA LYS A 50 -12.38 3.47 0.49
C LYS A 50 -12.04 2.28 1.40
N LEU A 51 -11.69 1.14 0.81
CA LEU A 51 -11.35 -0.08 1.54
C LEU A 51 -10.03 0.05 2.30
N ARG A 52 -9.04 0.77 1.73
CA ARG A 52 -7.67 0.81 2.25
C ARG A 52 -7.28 2.14 2.89
N LEU A 53 -8.19 3.12 2.87
CA LEU A 53 -7.94 4.42 3.49
C LEU A 53 -7.92 4.28 5.01
N ASN A 54 -6.79 4.66 5.60
CA ASN A 54 -6.60 4.69 7.04
C ASN A 54 -5.62 5.82 7.40
N TRP A 55 -5.29 5.98 8.68
CA TRP A 55 -4.39 7.06 9.14
C TRP A 55 -2.98 7.02 8.51
N ASN A 56 -2.49 5.84 8.07
CA ASN A 56 -1.19 5.71 7.43
C ASN A 56 -1.20 6.13 5.95
N THR A 57 -2.38 6.18 5.34
CA THR A 57 -2.57 6.47 3.91
C THR A 57 -3.33 7.76 3.66
N LEU A 58 -3.80 8.43 4.72
CA LEU A 58 -4.62 9.64 4.61
C LEU A 58 -3.88 10.82 3.97
N ASP A 59 -2.56 10.90 4.14
CA ASP A 59 -1.70 11.90 3.51
C ASP A 59 -1.79 11.88 1.98
N ARG A 60 -2.08 10.72 1.39
CA ARG A 60 -2.29 10.55 -0.06
C ARG A 60 -3.52 11.31 -0.56
N MET A 61 -4.48 11.57 0.32
CA MET A 61 -5.72 12.29 0.02
C MET A 61 -5.62 13.80 0.26
N ALA A 62 -4.43 14.33 0.61
CA ALA A 62 -4.27 15.72 1.03
C ALA A 62 -4.74 16.73 -0.02
N ASP A 63 -4.34 16.60 -1.28
CA ASP A 63 -4.75 17.50 -2.37
C ASP A 63 -6.24 17.40 -2.64
N TYR A 64 -6.79 16.19 -2.64
CA TYR A 64 -8.21 15.95 -2.80
C TYR A 64 -9.04 16.62 -1.70
N LEU A 65 -8.68 16.40 -0.44
CA LEU A 65 -9.39 16.99 0.71
C LEU A 65 -9.31 18.50 0.71
N ARG A 66 -8.14 19.06 0.38
CA ARG A 66 -7.92 20.51 0.30
C ARG A 66 -8.77 21.18 -0.77
N LEU A 67 -8.96 20.51 -1.92
CA LEU A 67 -9.66 21.06 -3.09
C LEU A 67 -11.09 20.53 -3.25
N SER A 68 -11.56 19.69 -2.34
CA SER A 68 -12.90 19.08 -2.40
C SER A 68 -14.04 20.09 -2.43
N ASP A 69 -13.90 21.20 -1.73
CA ASP A 69 -14.92 22.25 -1.63
C ASP A 69 -14.75 23.34 -2.68
N ASP A 70 -13.72 23.28 -3.56
CA ASP A 70 -13.52 24.25 -4.62
C ASP A 70 -14.61 24.13 -5.68
N ALA A 71 -15.43 25.20 -5.80
CA ALA A 71 -16.52 25.25 -6.77
C ALA A 71 -16.06 25.38 -8.24
N ALA A 72 -14.80 25.76 -8.47
CA ALA A 72 -14.22 25.84 -9.82
C ALA A 72 -13.89 24.45 -10.39
N LEU A 73 -13.69 23.43 -9.54
CA LEU A 73 -13.36 22.08 -9.95
C LEU A 73 -14.62 21.22 -10.16
N LYS A 74 -14.68 20.55 -11.29
CA LYS A 74 -15.72 19.57 -11.59
C LYS A 74 -15.53 18.28 -10.77
N PRO A 75 -16.59 17.47 -10.55
CA PRO A 75 -16.48 16.20 -9.83
C PRO A 75 -15.41 15.26 -10.40
N GLU A 76 -15.27 15.20 -11.74
CA GLU A 76 -14.26 14.39 -12.43
C GLU A 76 -12.84 14.85 -12.08
N GLN A 77 -12.59 16.14 -11.96
CA GLN A 77 -11.30 16.70 -11.59
C GLN A 77 -10.96 16.37 -10.12
N LYS A 78 -11.95 16.46 -9.25
CA LYS A 78 -11.79 16.09 -7.84
C LYS A 78 -11.48 14.60 -7.67
N LEU A 79 -12.18 13.73 -8.40
CA LEU A 79 -11.86 12.29 -8.41
C LEU A 79 -10.48 12.02 -9.00
N ALA A 80 -10.04 12.75 -10.02
CA ALA A 80 -8.70 12.64 -10.56
C ALA A 80 -7.62 12.97 -9.51
N LEU A 81 -7.83 14.00 -8.68
CA LEU A 81 -6.97 14.33 -7.55
C LEU A 81 -6.91 13.20 -6.51
N ALA A 82 -8.06 12.61 -6.19
CA ALA A 82 -8.12 11.49 -5.26
C ALA A 82 -7.34 10.27 -5.79
N ILE A 83 -7.56 9.90 -7.05
CA ILE A 83 -6.92 8.75 -7.70
C ILE A 83 -5.42 8.97 -7.82
N SER A 84 -5.00 10.12 -8.35
CA SER A 84 -3.57 10.40 -8.52
C SER A 84 -2.84 10.50 -7.18
N GLY A 85 -3.44 11.14 -6.18
CA GLY A 85 -2.89 11.18 -4.83
C GLY A 85 -2.76 9.78 -4.20
N TRP A 86 -3.78 8.94 -4.37
CA TRP A 86 -3.75 7.55 -3.92
C TRP A 86 -2.63 6.73 -4.55
N LEU A 87 -2.44 6.88 -5.86
CA LEU A 87 -1.50 6.10 -6.64
C LEU A 87 -0.05 6.61 -6.57
N LEU A 88 0.13 7.92 -6.53
CA LEU A 88 1.45 8.56 -6.64
C LEU A 88 1.95 9.19 -5.32
N GLY A 89 1.08 9.26 -4.31
CA GLY A 89 1.36 9.91 -3.04
C GLY A 89 0.89 11.37 -2.98
N GLY A 90 0.81 11.91 -1.77
CA GLY A 90 0.41 13.28 -1.52
C GLY A 90 1.31 14.29 -2.24
N GLY A 91 0.72 15.39 -2.72
CA GLY A 91 1.42 16.43 -3.49
C GLY A 91 1.68 16.09 -4.97
N ALA A 92 1.18 14.96 -5.46
CA ALA A 92 1.24 14.56 -6.87
C ALA A 92 -0.11 14.68 -7.58
N GLY A 93 -0.97 15.58 -7.12
CA GLY A 93 -2.33 15.75 -7.61
C GLY A 93 -2.42 16.09 -9.11
N ILE A 94 -3.15 15.28 -9.85
CA ILE A 94 -3.46 15.44 -11.28
C ILE A 94 -4.95 15.67 -11.40
N GLU A 95 -5.36 16.81 -11.98
CA GLU A 95 -6.77 17.17 -12.12
C GLU A 95 -7.46 16.55 -13.34
N ASN A 96 -6.71 15.93 -14.23
CA ASN A 96 -7.25 15.30 -15.44
C ASN A 96 -7.54 13.81 -15.20
N LEU A 97 -8.82 13.43 -15.24
CA LEU A 97 -9.25 12.04 -15.06
C LEU A 97 -8.72 11.12 -16.18
N GLY A 98 -8.61 11.63 -17.41
CA GLY A 98 -8.03 10.89 -18.54
C GLY A 98 -6.55 10.54 -18.35
N THR A 99 -5.83 11.29 -17.51
CA THR A 99 -4.43 11.00 -17.13
C THR A 99 -4.36 10.17 -15.83
N ALA A 100 -5.21 10.46 -14.85
CA ALA A 100 -5.17 9.79 -13.56
C ALA A 100 -5.64 8.32 -13.63
N LEU A 101 -6.68 8.04 -14.41
CA LEU A 101 -7.26 6.69 -14.50
C LEU A 101 -6.34 5.66 -15.19
N PRO A 102 -5.62 5.98 -16.27
CA PRO A 102 -4.62 5.06 -16.84
C PRO A 102 -3.52 4.65 -15.85
N LEU A 103 -3.15 5.50 -14.89
CA LEU A 103 -2.18 5.13 -13.85
C LEU A 103 -2.64 3.94 -13.01
N PHE A 104 -3.93 3.79 -12.80
CA PHE A 104 -4.50 2.62 -12.12
C PHE A 104 -4.27 1.34 -12.92
N GLN A 105 -4.43 1.39 -14.24
CA GLN A 105 -4.13 0.26 -15.14
C GLN A 105 -2.64 -0.06 -15.14
N VAL A 106 -1.79 0.96 -15.26
CA VAL A 106 -0.32 0.82 -15.20
C VAL A 106 0.08 0.11 -13.92
N ARG A 107 -0.43 0.56 -12.75
CA ARG A 107 -0.15 -0.08 -11.47
C ARG A 107 -0.60 -1.55 -11.45
N ASN A 108 -1.78 -1.86 -11.95
CA ASN A 108 -2.30 -3.23 -11.96
C ASN A 108 -1.45 -4.15 -12.86
N LEU A 109 -1.01 -3.68 -14.02
CA LEU A 109 -0.09 -4.42 -14.88
C LEU A 109 1.29 -4.62 -14.22
N VAL A 110 1.79 -3.62 -13.49
CA VAL A 110 3.03 -3.77 -12.71
C VAL A 110 2.86 -4.84 -11.63
N LEU A 111 1.75 -4.82 -10.89
CA LEU A 111 1.45 -5.86 -9.90
C LEU A 111 1.37 -7.25 -10.54
N GLU A 112 0.71 -7.36 -11.68
CA GLU A 112 0.62 -8.61 -12.43
C GLU A 112 2.01 -9.09 -12.87
N TYR A 113 2.83 -8.21 -13.43
CA TYR A 113 4.20 -8.53 -13.81
C TYR A 113 5.03 -9.07 -12.64
N LEU A 114 4.90 -8.45 -11.48
CA LEU A 114 5.62 -8.87 -10.27
C LEU A 114 5.10 -10.18 -9.68
N LYS A 115 3.83 -10.50 -9.88
CA LYS A 115 3.21 -11.78 -9.46
C LYS A 115 3.47 -12.91 -10.45
N THR A 116 3.72 -12.58 -11.72
CA THR A 116 3.95 -13.58 -12.78
C THR A 116 5.28 -14.30 -12.54
N ASP A 117 5.26 -15.62 -12.61
CA ASP A 117 6.45 -16.46 -12.44
C ASP A 117 7.58 -16.00 -13.39
N THR A 118 8.80 -16.01 -12.88
CA THR A 118 9.99 -15.61 -13.64
C THR A 118 10.27 -16.50 -14.84
N VAL A 119 9.77 -17.74 -14.85
CA VAL A 119 9.89 -18.68 -15.98
C VAL A 119 8.83 -18.42 -17.08
N ASP A 120 7.74 -17.73 -16.77
CA ASP A 120 6.72 -17.38 -17.75
C ASP A 120 7.12 -16.10 -18.53
N LEU A 121 8.12 -16.26 -19.37
CA LEU A 121 8.69 -15.17 -20.15
C LEU A 121 7.71 -14.62 -21.17
N GLN A 122 6.77 -15.44 -21.67
CA GLN A 122 5.77 -14.99 -22.65
C GLN A 122 4.78 -14.04 -21.98
N ARG A 123 4.18 -14.43 -20.84
CA ARG A 123 3.23 -13.58 -20.13
C ARG A 123 3.88 -12.27 -19.68
N ARG A 124 5.10 -12.32 -19.19
CA ARG A 124 5.86 -11.12 -18.81
C ARG A 124 6.09 -10.17 -19.99
N ARG A 125 6.37 -10.70 -21.18
CA ARG A 125 6.53 -9.90 -22.41
C ARG A 125 5.22 -9.23 -22.81
N GLU A 126 4.11 -9.97 -22.80
CA GLU A 126 2.79 -9.43 -23.12
C GLU A 126 2.41 -8.27 -22.20
N ILE A 127 2.70 -8.38 -20.89
CA ILE A 127 2.46 -7.31 -19.91
C ILE A 127 3.32 -6.08 -20.24
N LEU A 128 4.60 -6.26 -20.57
CA LEU A 128 5.48 -5.16 -20.95
C LEU A 128 5.02 -4.46 -22.24
N GLU A 129 4.53 -5.21 -23.21
CA GLU A 129 3.95 -4.66 -24.44
C GLU A 129 2.67 -3.84 -24.15
N GLN A 130 1.82 -4.31 -23.25
CA GLN A 130 0.64 -3.55 -22.81
C GLN A 130 1.05 -2.28 -22.06
N LEU A 131 2.02 -2.36 -21.13
CA LEU A 131 2.56 -1.20 -20.40
C LEU A 131 3.10 -0.14 -21.36
N ALA A 132 3.81 -0.55 -22.41
CA ALA A 132 4.39 0.37 -23.40
C ALA A 132 3.34 1.17 -24.18
N GLN A 133 2.09 0.72 -24.22
CA GLN A 133 0.98 1.40 -24.91
C GLN A 133 0.22 2.39 -24.01
N LEU A 134 0.46 2.32 -22.69
CA LEU A 134 -0.29 3.15 -21.74
C LEU A 134 0.44 4.47 -21.44
N GLU A 135 -0.32 5.54 -21.44
CA GLU A 135 0.11 6.81 -20.91
C GLU A 135 0.37 6.67 -19.39
N GLY A 136 1.48 7.24 -18.90
CA GLY A 136 1.87 7.09 -17.49
C GLY A 136 2.77 5.90 -17.18
N SER A 137 3.23 5.13 -18.18
CA SER A 137 4.23 4.07 -18.03
C SER A 137 5.68 4.59 -17.96
N GLY A 138 5.88 5.90 -17.94
CA GLY A 138 7.21 6.51 -17.83
C GLY A 138 7.89 6.21 -16.48
N PRO A 139 9.26 6.23 -16.45
CA PRO A 139 10.02 5.83 -15.26
C PRO A 139 9.65 6.59 -13.98
N GLU A 140 9.33 7.89 -14.09
CA GLU A 140 8.96 8.73 -12.95
C GLU A 140 7.63 8.30 -12.31
N PHE A 141 6.64 7.98 -13.14
CA PHE A 141 5.36 7.46 -12.65
C PHE A 141 5.51 6.05 -12.10
N LEU A 142 6.23 5.17 -12.80
CA LEU A 142 6.49 3.81 -12.32
C LEU A 142 7.16 3.80 -10.96
N ALA A 143 8.17 4.64 -10.75
CA ALA A 143 8.85 4.74 -9.45
C ALA A 143 7.89 5.16 -8.33
N LYS A 144 7.02 6.14 -8.58
CA LYS A 144 6.01 6.59 -7.61
C LYS A 144 4.93 5.53 -7.37
N LEU A 145 4.44 4.88 -8.42
CA LEU A 145 3.45 3.80 -8.32
C LEU A 145 3.99 2.64 -7.47
N ILE A 146 5.21 2.18 -7.75
CA ILE A 146 5.87 1.12 -6.96
C ILE A 146 6.06 1.54 -5.51
N ALA A 147 6.40 2.82 -5.29
CA ALA A 147 6.59 3.34 -3.94
C ALA A 147 5.33 3.37 -3.07
N HIS A 148 4.14 3.40 -3.69
CA HIS A 148 2.86 3.55 -3.00
C HIS A 148 1.92 2.34 -3.14
N MET A 149 2.31 1.31 -3.88
CA MET A 149 1.52 0.09 -3.99
C MET A 149 1.81 -0.88 -2.84
N ALA A 150 0.84 -1.74 -2.55
CA ALA A 150 1.04 -2.84 -1.62
C ALA A 150 2.07 -3.84 -2.17
N PRO A 151 2.76 -4.61 -1.32
CA PRO A 151 3.62 -5.70 -1.76
C PRO A 151 2.88 -6.63 -2.74
N PRO A 152 3.55 -7.12 -3.80
CA PRO A 152 2.90 -7.97 -4.80
C PRO A 152 2.47 -9.33 -4.25
N LEU A 153 3.16 -9.82 -3.24
CA LEU A 153 2.84 -11.07 -2.57
C LEU A 153 2.08 -10.79 -1.29
N ASP A 154 1.07 -11.59 -1.02
CA ASP A 154 0.36 -11.54 0.24
C ASP A 154 1.32 -11.92 1.39
N PRO A 155 1.17 -11.31 2.58
CA PRO A 155 1.95 -11.71 3.72
C PRO A 155 1.70 -13.19 4.02
N PRO A 156 2.74 -13.93 4.46
CA PRO A 156 2.57 -15.32 4.83
C PRO A 156 1.49 -15.43 5.91
N GLN A 157 0.61 -16.41 5.76
CA GLN A 157 -0.40 -16.69 6.78
C GLN A 157 0.27 -17.34 7.99
N LEU A 158 -0.11 -16.91 9.19
CA LEU A 158 0.27 -17.59 10.42
C LEU A 158 -0.35 -18.99 10.40
N SER A 159 0.44 -20.02 10.71
CA SER A 159 -0.11 -21.32 11.01
C SER A 159 -0.82 -21.26 12.38
N GLU A 160 -1.81 -22.14 12.63
CA GLU A 160 -2.48 -22.23 13.94
C GLU A 160 -1.50 -22.57 15.08
N GLU A 161 -0.33 -23.11 14.75
CA GLU A 161 0.75 -23.44 15.68
C GLU A 161 1.65 -22.24 16.02
N ASP A 162 1.58 -21.14 15.27
CA ASP A 162 2.41 -19.95 15.49
C ASP A 162 1.88 -19.16 16.70
N THR A 163 2.55 -19.33 17.82
CA THR A 163 2.19 -18.70 19.11
C THR A 163 2.63 -17.24 19.22
N ILE A 164 3.54 -16.80 18.36
CA ILE A 164 4.12 -15.45 18.39
C ILE A 164 3.54 -14.64 17.22
N GLY A 165 2.67 -13.68 17.54
CA GLY A 165 2.06 -12.82 16.52
C GLY A 165 3.11 -12.00 15.75
N GLY A 166 3.04 -12.04 14.42
CA GLY A 166 3.95 -11.31 13.53
C GLY A 166 5.31 -11.96 13.31
N LEU A 167 5.63 -13.10 13.93
CA LEU A 167 6.84 -13.87 13.63
C LEU A 167 6.56 -14.92 12.54
N PHE A 168 7.33 -14.87 11.47
CA PHE A 168 7.20 -15.77 10.34
C PHE A 168 8.52 -16.46 10.03
N GLN A 169 8.48 -17.75 9.74
CA GLN A 169 9.61 -18.46 9.15
C GLN A 169 9.39 -18.62 7.65
N LEU A 170 10.28 -18.04 6.89
CA LEU A 170 10.22 -18.04 5.43
C LEU A 170 11.42 -18.77 4.84
N SER A 171 11.34 -19.13 3.56
CA SER A 171 12.44 -19.72 2.82
C SER A 171 12.56 -19.16 1.42
N VAL A 172 13.81 -19.03 0.96
CA VAL A 172 14.12 -18.63 -0.42
C VAL A 172 14.80 -19.82 -1.12
N PRO A 173 14.31 -20.23 -2.30
CA PRO A 173 14.98 -21.26 -3.08
C PRO A 173 16.35 -20.76 -3.54
N MET A 174 17.36 -21.64 -3.46
CA MET A 174 18.76 -21.32 -3.77
C MET A 174 19.28 -22.17 -4.96
N GLY A 175 18.46 -22.32 -6.00
CA GLY A 175 18.77 -23.21 -7.13
C GLY A 175 18.88 -24.66 -6.68
N ASP A 176 20.01 -25.31 -6.93
CA ASP A 176 20.26 -26.71 -6.54
C ASP A 176 20.67 -26.87 -5.06
N ALA A 177 20.92 -25.77 -4.35
CA ALA A 177 21.23 -25.81 -2.92
C ALA A 177 19.97 -25.88 -2.05
N PRO A 178 20.08 -26.36 -0.79
CA PRO A 178 18.96 -26.30 0.15
C PRO A 178 18.41 -24.88 0.30
N PRO A 179 17.08 -24.71 0.42
CA PRO A 179 16.48 -23.38 0.55
C PRO A 179 17.01 -22.65 1.79
N LEU A 180 17.33 -21.37 1.62
CA LEU A 180 17.74 -20.50 2.72
C LEU A 180 16.53 -20.18 3.58
N LYS A 181 16.55 -20.58 4.85
CA LYS A 181 15.52 -20.25 5.84
C LYS A 181 15.89 -18.97 6.58
N TYR A 182 14.91 -18.12 6.82
CA TYR A 182 15.07 -16.90 7.60
C TYR A 182 13.81 -16.61 8.42
N LEU A 183 13.98 -15.82 9.48
CA LEU A 183 12.89 -15.36 10.32
C LEU A 183 12.62 -13.89 10.05
N ILE A 184 11.35 -13.49 10.08
CA ILE A 184 10.93 -12.09 10.02
C ILE A 184 9.96 -11.81 11.16
N GLN A 185 10.21 -10.72 11.89
CA GLN A 185 9.29 -10.21 12.90
C GLN A 185 8.67 -8.91 12.39
N LEU A 186 7.37 -8.94 12.16
CA LEU A 186 6.59 -7.76 11.81
C LEU A 186 6.09 -7.05 13.07
N PRO A 187 5.93 -5.72 13.05
CA PRO A 187 5.32 -5.00 14.16
C PRO A 187 3.85 -5.40 14.35
N PRO A 188 3.29 -5.27 15.57
CA PRO A 188 1.91 -5.67 15.86
C PRO A 188 0.84 -5.01 14.97
N GLU A 189 1.10 -3.77 14.56
CA GLU A 189 0.20 -2.97 13.70
C GLU A 189 0.79 -2.84 12.29
N TYR A 190 1.27 -3.98 11.73
CA TYR A 190 1.82 -3.98 10.39
C TYR A 190 0.75 -3.61 9.35
N ASP A 191 1.06 -2.56 8.57
CA ASP A 191 0.26 -2.14 7.43
C ASP A 191 1.14 -2.23 6.16
N PRO A 192 0.76 -3.04 5.16
CA PRO A 192 1.55 -3.22 3.94
C PRO A 192 1.69 -1.95 3.09
N LEU A 193 0.88 -0.93 3.34
CA LEU A 193 0.98 0.37 2.65
C LEU A 193 1.87 1.38 3.39
N ARG A 194 2.38 1.02 4.57
CA ARG A 194 3.31 1.84 5.35
C ARG A 194 4.74 1.37 5.16
N ARG A 195 5.70 2.32 5.16
CA ARG A 195 7.13 2.02 5.17
C ARG A 195 7.63 1.86 6.60
N TYR A 196 8.44 0.84 6.82
CA TYR A 196 9.06 0.56 8.11
C TYR A 196 10.58 0.55 7.98
N PRO A 197 11.31 1.09 8.97
CA PRO A 197 12.73 0.82 9.09
C PRO A 197 12.92 -0.68 9.34
N THR A 198 13.85 -1.30 8.62
CA THR A 198 14.11 -2.74 8.71
C THR A 198 15.51 -2.97 9.25
N VAL A 199 15.63 -3.86 10.24
CA VAL A 199 16.90 -4.34 10.77
C VAL A 199 17.16 -5.74 10.18
N LEU A 200 18.23 -5.88 9.42
CA LEU A 200 18.73 -7.19 8.97
C LEU A 200 19.83 -7.63 9.93
N SER A 201 19.61 -8.74 10.63
CA SER A 201 20.62 -9.33 11.52
C SER A 201 21.09 -10.68 10.99
N LEU A 202 22.38 -10.89 10.97
CA LEU A 202 23.02 -12.15 10.61
C LEU A 202 23.50 -12.82 11.91
N HIS A 203 23.17 -14.10 12.10
CA HIS A 203 23.69 -14.88 13.21
C HIS A 203 25.08 -15.44 12.89
N ASP A 204 25.88 -15.65 13.91
CA ASP A 204 27.17 -16.34 13.82
C ASP A 204 27.04 -17.86 14.11
N ALA A 205 28.17 -18.54 14.20
CA ALA A 205 28.23 -19.99 14.47
C ALA A 205 27.71 -20.38 15.88
N ASN A 206 27.66 -19.42 16.82
CA ASN A 206 27.29 -19.65 18.22
C ASN A 206 25.87 -19.17 18.54
N THR A 207 25.20 -18.50 17.59
CA THR A 207 23.85 -17.95 17.76
C THR A 207 22.89 -18.54 16.72
N THR A 208 21.60 -18.36 16.95
CA THR A 208 20.54 -18.80 16.03
C THR A 208 19.74 -17.61 15.53
N PRO A 209 19.02 -17.73 14.40
CA PRO A 209 18.10 -16.68 13.96
C PRO A 209 17.09 -16.28 15.04
N ALA A 210 16.56 -17.23 15.81
CA ALA A 210 15.64 -16.96 16.91
C ALA A 210 16.28 -16.10 18.03
N MET A 211 17.52 -16.39 18.41
CA MET A 211 18.26 -15.58 19.39
C MET A 211 18.45 -14.14 18.89
N GLN A 212 18.65 -13.94 17.60
CA GLN A 212 18.75 -12.59 17.02
C GLN A 212 17.40 -11.85 17.06
N ILE A 213 16.30 -12.54 16.78
CA ILE A 213 14.95 -11.95 16.93
C ILE A 213 14.71 -11.55 18.38
N ASP A 214 14.99 -12.42 19.35
CA ASP A 214 14.82 -12.11 20.78
C ASP A 214 15.67 -10.92 21.23
N TRP A 215 16.87 -10.77 20.68
CA TRP A 215 17.74 -9.65 20.97
C TRP A 215 17.19 -8.31 20.51
N TRP A 216 16.63 -8.26 19.30
CA TRP A 216 16.15 -7.02 18.69
C TRP A 216 14.69 -6.71 19.01
N ALA A 217 13.82 -7.70 19.01
CA ALA A 217 12.39 -7.57 19.24
C ALA A 217 11.97 -7.78 20.69
N GLY A 218 12.88 -8.29 21.53
CA GLY A 218 12.60 -8.71 22.89
C GLY A 218 12.10 -10.16 22.98
N ILE A 219 12.34 -10.78 24.16
CA ILE A 219 11.91 -12.14 24.42
C ILE A 219 10.39 -12.19 24.50
N TYR A 220 9.80 -13.18 23.82
CA TYR A 220 8.36 -13.38 23.84
C TYR A 220 7.85 -13.62 25.27
N ASN A 221 6.88 -12.84 25.69
CA ASN A 221 6.19 -12.96 26.97
C ASN A 221 4.70 -13.21 26.69
N GLN A 222 4.18 -14.36 27.14
CA GLN A 222 2.78 -14.76 26.94
C GLN A 222 1.77 -13.74 27.49
N ASP A 223 2.07 -13.15 28.66
CA ASP A 223 1.17 -12.19 29.32
C ASP A 223 1.05 -10.88 28.53
N ARG A 224 2.08 -10.51 27.78
CA ARG A 224 2.15 -9.30 26.95
C ARG A 224 1.97 -9.56 25.47
N LYS A 225 1.82 -10.81 25.05
CA LYS A 225 1.80 -11.27 23.66
C LYS A 225 3.00 -10.76 22.85
N ARG A 226 4.14 -10.68 23.49
CA ARG A 226 5.43 -10.21 22.97
C ARG A 226 6.59 -10.95 23.63
#